data_1348c0fd28a5678e329f8f0002d28715
#
_entry.id   1348c0fd28a5678e329f8f0002d28715
#
_cell.length_a   1.000
_cell.length_b   1.000
_cell.length_c   1.000
_cell.angle_alpha   90.00
_cell.angle_beta   90.00
_cell.angle_gamma   90.00
#
_symmetry.space_group_name_H-M   'P 1'
#
loop_
_entity.id
_entity.type
_entity.pdbx_description
1 polymer ?
#
loop_
_entity_poly.entity_id
_entity_poly.type
_entity_poly.pdbx_seq_one_letter_code
_entity_poly.pdbx_strand_id
1 'polypeptide(L)'
;MNAGAREARGDVLVFLHADTRLPPNADQAITNGLREHSWGRFDVQIDGRHPLLGLVACAMNLRSRLTGIATGDQAIFVRRDAFRGFAEIALMEDIAFSKAMKRDGPPACLAQRVVTSGRRWESRGVVRTILLMWRLRLMYFLGARPEVLARLYADEP
;
A
#
# COMPACT_ATOMS: atom_id res chain seq x y z
N MET A 1 10.97 -6.19 2.59
CA MET A 1 10.78 -5.81 1.18
C MET A 1 12.12 -5.62 0.46
N ASN A 2 13.06 -4.81 0.94
CA ASN A 2 14.34 -4.56 0.26
C ASN A 2 15.17 -5.83 -0.01
N ALA A 3 15.23 -6.79 0.93
CA ALA A 3 15.94 -8.05 0.72
C ALA A 3 15.38 -8.85 -0.47
N GLY A 4 14.05 -9.01 -0.55
CA GLY A 4 13.42 -9.69 -1.68
C GLY A 4 13.64 -8.97 -3.01
N ALA A 5 13.67 -7.63 -3.01
CA ALA A 5 13.95 -6.86 -4.22
C ALA A 5 15.37 -7.07 -4.75
N ARG A 6 16.36 -7.30 -3.87
CA ARG A 6 17.75 -7.63 -4.28
C ARG A 6 17.85 -8.99 -4.94
N GLU A 7 17.11 -9.97 -4.46
CA GLU A 7 17.11 -11.34 -4.98
C GLU A 7 16.26 -11.52 -6.25
N ALA A 8 15.27 -10.65 -6.44
CA ALA A 8 14.40 -10.71 -7.61
C ALA A 8 15.18 -10.44 -8.90
N ARG A 9 14.81 -11.08 -10.02
CA ARG A 9 15.50 -10.99 -11.31
C ARG A 9 14.67 -10.36 -12.43
N GLY A 10 13.36 -10.18 -12.23
CA GLY A 10 12.46 -9.59 -13.24
C GLY A 10 12.67 -8.10 -13.41
N ASP A 11 12.23 -7.54 -14.53
CA ASP A 11 12.30 -6.11 -14.84
C ASP A 11 11.28 -5.28 -14.07
N VAL A 12 10.31 -5.92 -13.47
CA VAL A 12 9.27 -5.31 -12.64
C VAL A 12 9.26 -5.99 -11.27
N LEU A 13 9.22 -5.19 -10.22
CA LEU A 13 9.08 -5.64 -8.84
C LEU A 13 7.63 -5.40 -8.40
N VAL A 14 7.02 -6.43 -7.80
CA VAL A 14 5.68 -6.36 -7.22
C VAL A 14 5.79 -6.68 -5.73
N PHE A 15 5.33 -5.76 -4.89
CA PHE A 15 5.33 -5.91 -3.44
C PHE A 15 3.94 -6.29 -2.98
N LEU A 16 3.80 -7.56 -2.63
CA LEU A 16 2.54 -8.18 -2.26
C LEU A 16 2.57 -8.62 -0.79
N HIS A 17 1.55 -8.27 -0.01
CA HIS A 17 1.39 -8.79 1.34
C HIS A 17 1.01 -10.28 1.31
N ALA A 18 1.41 -11.04 2.33
CA ALA A 18 1.22 -12.48 2.39
C ALA A 18 -0.27 -12.91 2.39
N ASP A 19 -1.17 -12.02 2.79
CA ASP A 19 -2.62 -12.23 2.84
C ASP A 19 -3.37 -11.54 1.69
N THR A 20 -2.65 -11.10 0.66
CA THR A 20 -3.21 -10.39 -0.50
C THR A 20 -3.10 -11.25 -1.77
N ARG A 21 -4.14 -11.27 -2.57
CA ARG A 21 -4.20 -11.99 -3.85
C ARG A 21 -4.28 -11.01 -5.01
N LEU A 22 -3.47 -11.25 -6.04
CA LEU A 22 -3.52 -10.49 -7.28
C LEU A 22 -4.77 -10.87 -8.11
N PRO A 23 -5.30 -9.93 -8.91
CA PRO A 23 -6.37 -10.23 -9.87
C PRO A 23 -5.86 -11.09 -11.02
N PRO A 24 -6.74 -11.77 -11.77
CA PRO A 24 -6.38 -12.39 -13.05
C PRO A 24 -5.72 -11.38 -13.99
N ASN A 25 -4.74 -11.82 -14.78
CA ASN A 25 -4.01 -11.00 -15.75
C ASN A 25 -3.33 -9.76 -15.12
N ALA A 26 -2.91 -9.87 -13.87
CA ALA A 26 -2.20 -8.79 -13.16
C ALA A 26 -0.91 -8.36 -13.89
N ASP A 27 -0.20 -9.31 -14.48
CA ASP A 27 1.00 -9.10 -15.30
C ASP A 27 0.73 -8.18 -16.50
N GLN A 28 -0.34 -8.43 -17.25
CA GLN A 28 -0.75 -7.58 -18.37
C GLN A 28 -1.17 -6.19 -17.89
N ALA A 29 -1.94 -6.12 -16.80
CA ALA A 29 -2.36 -4.84 -16.23
C ALA A 29 -1.16 -3.99 -15.79
N ILE A 30 -0.19 -4.61 -15.11
CA ILE A 30 1.06 -3.96 -14.70
C ILE A 30 1.85 -3.50 -15.93
N THR A 31 2.08 -4.38 -16.90
CA THR A 31 2.83 -4.05 -18.12
C THR A 31 2.21 -2.86 -18.84
N ASN A 32 0.89 -2.83 -18.99
CA ASN A 32 0.19 -1.71 -19.61
C ASN A 32 0.31 -0.42 -18.79
N GLY A 33 0.16 -0.49 -17.47
CA GLY A 33 0.31 0.67 -16.58
C GLY A 33 1.72 1.26 -16.61
N LEU A 34 2.74 0.42 -16.75
CA LEU A 34 4.16 0.84 -16.79
C LEU A 34 4.62 1.38 -18.15
N ARG A 35 3.77 1.43 -19.18
CA ARG A 35 4.09 2.11 -20.44
C ARG A 35 4.24 3.62 -20.28
N GLU A 36 3.43 4.22 -19.42
CA GLU A 36 3.38 5.67 -19.19
C GLU A 36 3.85 6.07 -17.78
N HIS A 37 4.03 5.08 -16.88
CA HIS A 37 4.40 5.30 -15.48
C HIS A 37 5.61 4.45 -15.10
N SER A 38 6.42 4.92 -14.16
CA SER A 38 7.54 4.14 -13.61
C SER A 38 7.12 3.20 -12.47
N TRP A 39 5.95 3.44 -11.88
CA TRP A 39 5.40 2.69 -10.75
C TRP A 39 3.89 2.82 -10.69
N GLY A 40 3.28 1.99 -9.83
CA GLY A 40 1.84 2.05 -9.65
C GLY A 40 1.34 1.14 -8.53
N ARG A 41 0.03 1.00 -8.47
CA ARG A 41 -0.69 0.18 -7.50
C ARG A 41 -2.02 -0.30 -8.07
N PHE A 42 -2.55 -1.35 -7.49
CA PHE A 42 -3.91 -1.82 -7.74
C PHE A 42 -4.93 -1.13 -6.82
N ASP A 43 -6.18 -1.07 -7.22
CA ASP A 43 -7.26 -0.86 -6.27
C ASP A 43 -7.33 -2.05 -5.30
N VAL A 44 -7.70 -1.79 -4.05
CA VAL A 44 -7.87 -2.83 -3.04
C VAL A 44 -9.35 -3.15 -2.84
N GLN A 45 -9.63 -4.42 -2.60
CA GLN A 45 -10.86 -4.94 -2.02
C GLN A 45 -10.49 -5.65 -0.72
N ILE A 46 -11.23 -5.39 0.35
CA ILE A 46 -11.01 -6.03 1.65
C ILE A 46 -12.05 -7.14 1.80
N ASP A 47 -11.56 -8.37 1.93
CA ASP A 47 -12.39 -9.57 2.11
C ASP A 47 -12.73 -9.74 3.59
N GLY A 48 -14.04 -9.82 3.92
CA GLY A 48 -14.52 -9.95 5.28
C GLY A 48 -16.05 -9.77 5.34
N ARG A 49 -16.63 -9.96 6.54
CA ARG A 49 -18.08 -9.95 6.75
C ARG A 49 -18.62 -8.58 7.15
N HIS A 50 -17.78 -7.70 7.67
CA HIS A 50 -18.24 -6.42 8.19
C HIS A 50 -18.60 -5.44 7.06
N PRO A 51 -19.81 -4.83 7.08
CA PRO A 51 -20.31 -4.01 5.96
C PRO A 51 -19.45 -2.78 5.66
N LEU A 52 -18.74 -2.22 6.65
CA LEU A 52 -17.88 -1.06 6.45
C LEU A 52 -16.59 -1.37 5.68
N LEU A 53 -16.19 -2.64 5.48
CA LEU A 53 -14.96 -2.97 4.77
C LEU A 53 -14.97 -2.49 3.32
N GLY A 54 -16.12 -2.56 2.66
CA GLY A 54 -16.30 -2.00 1.32
C GLY A 54 -16.11 -0.49 1.27
N LEU A 55 -16.63 0.23 2.26
CA LEU A 55 -16.44 1.67 2.39
C LEU A 55 -14.98 2.03 2.65
N VAL A 56 -14.31 1.28 3.54
CA VAL A 56 -12.87 1.46 3.82
C VAL A 56 -12.05 1.27 2.55
N ALA A 57 -12.28 0.19 1.79
CA ALA A 57 -11.59 -0.06 0.54
C ALA A 57 -11.83 1.06 -0.49
N CYS A 58 -13.06 1.52 -0.63
CA CYS A 58 -13.41 2.65 -1.50
C CYS A 58 -12.65 3.93 -1.10
N ALA A 59 -12.66 4.26 0.19
CA ALA A 59 -11.94 5.43 0.72
C ALA A 59 -10.42 5.32 0.51
N MET A 60 -9.83 4.12 0.68
CA MET A 60 -8.40 3.87 0.41
C MET A 60 -8.08 4.10 -1.06
N ASN A 61 -8.88 3.58 -1.98
CA ASN A 61 -8.69 3.72 -3.41
C ASN A 61 -8.82 5.17 -3.86
N LEU A 62 -9.87 5.87 -3.41
CA LEU A 62 -10.10 7.28 -3.72
C LEU A 62 -8.95 8.15 -3.20
N ARG A 63 -8.59 8.00 -1.92
CA ARG A 63 -7.46 8.72 -1.33
C ARG A 63 -6.18 8.53 -2.15
N SER A 64 -5.88 7.28 -2.51
CA SER A 64 -4.67 6.94 -3.26
C SER A 64 -4.66 7.60 -4.65
N ARG A 65 -5.81 7.66 -5.34
CA ARG A 65 -5.94 8.37 -6.62
C ARG A 65 -5.71 9.88 -6.48
N LEU A 66 -6.28 10.48 -5.43
CA LEU A 66 -6.19 11.93 -5.20
C LEU A 66 -4.80 12.36 -4.73
N THR A 67 -4.16 11.56 -3.89
CA THR A 67 -2.88 11.95 -3.25
C THR A 67 -1.65 11.37 -3.95
N GLY A 68 -1.80 10.34 -4.76
CA GLY A 68 -0.70 9.54 -5.30
C GLY A 68 0.06 8.75 -4.23
N ILE A 69 -0.56 8.49 -3.07
CA ILE A 69 0.04 7.71 -1.98
C ILE A 69 -0.58 6.31 -1.98
N ALA A 70 0.22 5.31 -2.31
CA ALA A 70 -0.14 3.90 -2.20
C ALA A 70 0.12 3.36 -0.78
N THR A 71 -0.56 2.28 -0.43
CA THR A 71 -0.30 1.51 0.80
C THR A 71 0.02 0.06 0.43
N GLY A 72 0.71 -0.66 1.33
CA GLY A 72 1.12 -2.03 1.10
C GLY A 72 -0.01 -2.97 0.68
N ASP A 73 -1.22 -2.75 1.20
CA ASP A 73 -2.44 -3.52 0.83
C ASP A 73 -2.85 -3.36 -0.64
N GLN A 74 -2.31 -2.38 -1.36
CA GLN A 74 -2.66 -2.08 -2.75
C GLN A 74 -1.69 -2.73 -3.76
N ALA A 75 -0.83 -3.64 -3.33
CA ALA A 75 0.18 -4.31 -4.15
C ALA A 75 0.95 -3.32 -5.05
N ILE A 76 1.90 -2.63 -4.46
CA ILE A 76 2.74 -1.66 -5.16
C ILE A 76 3.61 -2.39 -6.19
N PHE A 77 3.65 -1.88 -7.39
CA PHE A 77 4.57 -2.36 -8.43
C PHE A 77 5.43 -1.21 -8.97
N VAL A 78 6.64 -1.54 -9.41
CA VAL A 78 7.61 -0.54 -9.86
C VAL A 78 8.58 -1.17 -10.86
N ARG A 79 9.00 -0.42 -11.86
CA ARG A 79 10.10 -0.82 -12.75
C ARG A 79 11.38 -0.96 -11.93
N ARG A 80 12.16 -1.99 -12.20
CA ARG A 80 13.43 -2.25 -11.48
C ARG A 80 14.41 -1.08 -11.59
N ASP A 81 14.53 -0.47 -12.76
CA ASP A 81 15.44 0.66 -13.02
C ASP A 81 15.03 1.94 -12.24
N ALA A 82 13.75 2.08 -11.89
CA ALA A 82 13.22 3.18 -11.08
C ALA A 82 13.23 2.89 -9.57
N PHE A 83 13.39 1.61 -9.16
CA PHE A 83 13.34 1.24 -7.75
C PHE A 83 14.59 1.65 -6.98
N ARG A 84 14.45 2.49 -5.98
CA ARG A 84 15.53 3.00 -5.12
C ARG A 84 15.52 2.45 -3.69
N GLY A 85 14.67 1.46 -3.43
CA GLY A 85 14.47 0.87 -2.10
C GLY A 85 13.36 1.54 -1.30
N PHE A 86 12.85 0.79 -0.32
CA PHE A 86 12.01 1.33 0.73
C PHE A 86 12.88 1.93 1.84
N ALA A 87 12.42 3.01 2.46
CA ALA A 87 13.04 3.55 3.66
C ALA A 87 13.06 2.49 4.77
N GLU A 88 14.19 2.34 5.46
CA GLU A 88 14.34 1.41 6.58
C GLU A 88 13.77 2.04 7.87
N ILE A 89 12.46 2.22 7.89
CA ILE A 89 11.69 2.78 9.00
C ILE A 89 10.70 1.76 9.52
N ALA A 90 10.35 1.86 10.80
CA ALA A 90 9.56 0.85 11.49
C ALA A 90 8.07 0.82 11.06
N LEU A 91 7.55 1.93 10.54
CA LEU A 91 6.18 2.06 10.03
C LEU A 91 6.10 3.19 8.99
N MET A 92 5.12 3.16 8.09
CA MET A 92 4.86 4.15 7.03
C MET A 92 5.91 4.13 5.89
N GLU A 93 6.62 3.03 5.69
CA GLU A 93 7.59 2.84 4.62
C GLU A 93 6.95 2.93 3.23
N ASP A 94 5.68 2.51 3.09
CA ASP A 94 4.87 2.62 1.88
C ASP A 94 4.53 4.09 1.53
N ILE A 95 4.23 4.91 2.54
CA ILE A 95 3.99 6.34 2.37
C ILE A 95 5.29 7.04 1.98
N ALA A 96 6.40 6.73 2.67
CA ALA A 96 7.72 7.28 2.35
C ALA A 96 8.13 6.93 0.91
N PHE A 97 7.96 5.65 0.52
CA PHE A 97 8.20 5.17 -0.85
C PHE A 97 7.36 5.94 -1.86
N SER A 98 6.04 6.04 -1.63
CA SER A 98 5.13 6.77 -2.53
C SER A 98 5.55 8.23 -2.70
N LYS A 99 5.94 8.90 -1.61
CA LYS A 99 6.44 10.28 -1.67
C LYS A 99 7.73 10.40 -2.50
N ALA A 100 8.63 9.44 -2.39
CA ALA A 100 9.86 9.41 -3.18
C ALA A 100 9.56 9.19 -4.67
N MET A 101 8.75 8.19 -5.00
CA MET A 101 8.40 7.84 -6.37
C MET A 101 7.60 8.93 -7.10
N LYS A 102 6.80 9.71 -6.37
CA LYS A 102 6.06 10.86 -6.95
C LYS A 102 6.98 11.94 -7.54
N ARG A 103 8.26 11.98 -7.18
CA ARG A 103 9.24 12.89 -7.80
C ARG A 103 9.56 12.49 -9.23
N ASP A 104 9.45 11.19 -9.54
CA ASP A 104 9.68 10.61 -10.86
C ASP A 104 8.37 10.55 -11.70
N GLY A 105 7.21 10.87 -11.10
CA GLY A 105 5.90 10.94 -11.74
C GLY A 105 4.78 10.31 -10.91
N PRO A 106 3.51 10.50 -11.34
CA PRO A 106 2.36 9.94 -10.66
C PRO A 106 2.31 8.42 -10.80
N PRO A 107 1.65 7.70 -9.85
CA PRO A 107 1.45 6.25 -9.95
C PRO A 107 0.43 5.88 -11.03
N ALA A 108 0.64 4.75 -11.72
CA ALA A 108 -0.42 4.06 -12.42
C ALA A 108 -1.44 3.53 -11.40
N CYS A 109 -2.66 4.07 -11.41
CA CYS A 109 -3.73 3.65 -10.51
C CYS A 109 -4.64 2.63 -11.22
N LEU A 110 -4.28 1.34 -11.15
CA LEU A 110 -5.04 0.28 -11.82
C LEU A 110 -6.39 0.06 -11.13
N ALA A 111 -7.46 -0.02 -11.93
CA ALA A 111 -8.82 -0.25 -11.44
C ALA A 111 -9.09 -1.72 -11.08
N GLN A 112 -8.27 -2.64 -11.59
CA GLN A 112 -8.28 -4.04 -11.17
C GLN A 112 -8.01 -4.11 -9.67
N ARG A 113 -8.69 -5.04 -8.98
CA ARG A 113 -8.66 -5.10 -7.53
C ARG A 113 -7.81 -6.28 -7.04
N VAL A 114 -6.85 -5.99 -6.18
CA VAL A 114 -6.28 -7.00 -5.31
C VAL A 114 -7.24 -7.27 -4.15
N VAL A 115 -7.26 -8.49 -3.66
CA VAL A 115 -8.10 -8.89 -2.53
C VAL A 115 -7.21 -9.16 -1.32
N THR A 116 -7.35 -8.34 -0.28
CA THR A 116 -6.62 -8.49 1.00
C THR A 116 -7.57 -8.93 2.11
N SER A 117 -7.02 -9.57 3.15
CA SER A 117 -7.81 -10.08 4.27
C SER A 117 -8.31 -8.95 5.20
N GLY A 118 -9.62 -8.96 5.50
CA GLY A 118 -10.24 -8.10 6.50
C GLY A 118 -10.08 -8.58 7.95
N ARG A 119 -9.42 -9.74 8.18
CA ARG A 119 -9.31 -10.38 9.49
C ARG A 119 -8.81 -9.43 10.59
N ARG A 120 -7.77 -8.65 10.31
CA ARG A 120 -7.24 -7.66 11.27
C ARG A 120 -8.26 -6.57 11.61
N TRP A 121 -9.02 -6.12 10.60
CA TRP A 121 -10.08 -5.13 10.78
C TRP A 121 -11.21 -5.67 11.66
N GLU A 122 -11.59 -6.91 11.45
CA GLU A 122 -12.67 -7.56 12.20
C GLU A 122 -12.25 -7.90 13.64
N SER A 123 -11.02 -8.41 13.83
CA SER A 123 -10.53 -8.79 15.16
C SER A 123 -10.32 -7.59 16.11
N ARG A 124 -9.89 -6.44 15.57
CA ARG A 124 -9.63 -5.22 16.33
C ARG A 124 -10.80 -4.23 16.35
N GLY A 125 -11.84 -4.50 15.57
CA GLY A 125 -12.97 -3.60 15.35
C GLY A 125 -12.69 -2.57 14.25
N VAL A 126 -13.57 -2.55 13.23
CA VAL A 126 -13.36 -1.74 12.01
C VAL A 126 -13.27 -0.25 12.31
N VAL A 127 -14.16 0.30 13.12
CA VAL A 127 -14.16 1.73 13.46
C VAL A 127 -12.90 2.12 14.24
N ARG A 128 -12.51 1.30 15.23
CA ARG A 128 -11.29 1.52 16.01
C ARG A 128 -10.05 1.53 15.11
N THR A 129 -9.97 0.57 14.18
CA THR A 129 -8.85 0.50 13.23
C THR A 129 -8.82 1.71 12.30
N ILE A 130 -9.97 2.21 11.82
CA ILE A 130 -10.04 3.44 11.04
C ILE A 130 -9.44 4.63 11.81
N LEU A 131 -9.91 4.84 13.04
CA LEU A 131 -9.45 5.95 13.88
C LEU A 131 -7.96 5.85 14.19
N LEU A 132 -7.47 4.65 14.50
CA LEU A 132 -6.04 4.39 14.70
C LEU A 132 -5.23 4.74 13.46
N MET A 133 -5.62 4.24 12.29
CA MET A 133 -4.90 4.51 11.05
C MET A 133 -4.87 6.01 10.70
N TRP A 134 -5.97 6.72 10.95
CA TRP A 134 -6.01 8.16 10.74
C TRP A 134 -5.12 8.92 11.70
N ARG A 135 -5.16 8.54 13.00
CA ARG A 135 -4.28 9.11 14.03
C ARG A 135 -2.81 8.91 13.68
N LEU A 136 -2.40 7.67 13.36
CA LEU A 136 -1.00 7.38 13.02
C LEU A 136 -0.53 8.15 11.78
N ARG A 137 -1.37 8.25 10.75
CA ARG A 137 -1.05 9.04 9.55
C ARG A 137 -0.93 10.52 9.85
N LEU A 138 -1.86 11.09 10.62
CA LEU A 138 -1.79 12.49 11.04
C LEU A 138 -0.50 12.75 11.83
N MET A 139 -0.18 11.92 12.81
CA MET A 139 1.06 12.03 13.59
C MET A 139 2.29 11.95 12.68
N TYR A 140 2.30 11.04 11.70
CA TYR A 140 3.38 10.94 10.72
C TYR A 140 3.54 12.23 9.89
N PHE A 141 2.45 12.82 9.42
CA PHE A 141 2.48 14.08 8.69
C PHE A 141 2.91 15.28 9.55
N LEU A 142 2.65 15.23 10.86
CA LEU A 142 3.13 16.22 11.83
C LEU A 142 4.57 15.98 12.29
N GLY A 143 5.27 14.99 11.73
CA GLY A 143 6.68 14.72 11.99
C GLY A 143 6.97 13.77 13.15
N ALA A 144 5.98 13.01 13.63
CA ALA A 144 6.24 11.98 14.64
C ALA A 144 7.21 10.91 14.11
N ARG A 145 8.10 10.43 14.97
CA ARG A 145 9.09 9.40 14.62
C ARG A 145 8.41 8.07 14.32
N PRO A 146 8.82 7.37 13.24
CA PRO A 146 8.24 6.07 12.86
C PRO A 146 8.27 5.00 13.97
N GLU A 147 9.29 5.03 14.84
CA GLU A 147 9.42 4.10 15.96
C GLU A 147 8.31 4.30 17.01
N VAL A 148 7.92 5.56 17.26
CA VAL A 148 6.81 5.90 18.15
C VAL A 148 5.48 5.41 17.56
N LEU A 149 5.30 5.61 16.25
CA LEU A 149 4.10 5.14 15.54
C LEU A 149 4.00 3.61 15.56
N ALA A 150 5.13 2.92 15.38
CA ALA A 150 5.17 1.46 15.41
C ALA A 150 4.80 0.89 16.78
N ARG A 151 5.25 1.51 17.88
CA ARG A 151 4.85 1.14 19.24
C ARG A 151 3.35 1.33 19.44
N LEU A 152 2.82 2.51 19.10
CA LEU A 152 1.37 2.77 19.19
C LEU A 152 0.54 1.79 18.36
N TYR A 153 1.06 1.36 17.21
CA TYR A 153 0.41 0.36 16.36
C TYR A 153 0.46 -1.06 16.94
N ALA A 154 1.54 -1.42 17.63
CA ALA A 154 1.73 -2.71 18.27
C ALA A 154 0.96 -2.84 19.59
N ASP A 155 0.92 -1.76 20.39
CA ASP A 155 0.30 -1.72 21.72
C ASP A 155 -1.24 -1.69 21.69
N GLU A 156 -1.83 -1.50 20.52
CA GLU A 156 -3.29 -1.62 20.37
C GLU A 156 -3.70 -3.10 20.24
N PRO A 157 -4.43 -3.65 21.25
CA PRO A 157 -4.87 -5.04 21.30
C PRO A 157 -5.88 -5.40 20.21
#